data_c14063cde99889823078556f2cdfd568
#
_entry.id   c14063cde99889823078556f2cdfd568
#
_cell.length_a   1.000
_cell.length_b   1.000
_cell.length_c   1.000
_cell.angle_alpha   90.00
_cell.angle_beta   90.00
_cell.angle_gamma   90.00
#
_symmetry.space_group_name_H-M   'P 1'
#
loop_
_entity.id
_entity.type
_entity.pdbx_description
1 polymer ?
#
loop_
_entity_poly.entity_id
_entity_poly.type
_entity_poly.pdbx_seq_one_letter_code
_entity_poly.pdbx_strand_id
1 'polypeptide(L)'
;MNTQMKRMYEEFKGNDSVVFLSHTVNPENDSVPIVSIGELKLTDRREVEDYLSIHQVLEVYSKSSPDAKPLNMAVFGAPGSGKTFGVTQVIKHLETSVKGTFKVGDLQFNLGQFKSLNDLPAALHLVRNECLSGKIPIVFLDEFDSAFDGQPFGWLKFLLAPMQDGSFYDNGANYKIGKAVFIFAGGVNRSFEE
;
A
#
# COMPACT_ATOMS: atom_id res chain seq x y z
N MET A 1 28.79 -17.52 -0.37
CA MET A 1 27.54 -16.87 -0.87
C MET A 1 26.82 -17.89 -1.75
N ASN A 2 25.61 -18.32 -1.34
CA ASN A 2 24.79 -19.30 -2.06
C ASN A 2 24.49 -18.78 -3.48
N THR A 3 24.40 -19.69 -4.48
CA THR A 3 24.13 -19.36 -5.90
C THR A 3 22.85 -18.52 -6.07
N GLN A 4 21.84 -18.79 -5.24
CA GLN A 4 20.57 -18.07 -5.23
C GLN A 4 20.73 -16.62 -4.73
N MET A 5 21.58 -16.39 -3.73
CA MET A 5 21.92 -15.05 -3.21
C MET A 5 22.70 -14.22 -4.23
N LYS A 6 23.64 -14.86 -4.95
CA LYS A 6 24.42 -14.18 -6.00
C LYS A 6 23.48 -13.72 -7.12
N ARG A 7 22.49 -14.53 -7.47
CA ARG A 7 21.47 -14.20 -8.49
C ARG A 7 20.59 -13.05 -8.03
N MET A 8 20.10 -13.05 -6.78
CA MET A 8 19.34 -11.92 -6.21
C MET A 8 20.15 -10.63 -6.21
N TYR A 9 21.40 -10.70 -5.77
CA TYR A 9 22.28 -9.53 -5.75
C TYR A 9 22.49 -8.94 -7.14
N GLU A 10 22.75 -9.77 -8.16
CA GLU A 10 22.94 -9.29 -9.54
C GLU A 10 21.63 -8.76 -10.17
N GLU A 11 20.48 -9.35 -9.80
CA GLU A 11 19.16 -8.95 -10.30
C GLU A 11 18.71 -7.59 -9.74
N PHE A 12 19.07 -7.29 -8.48
CA PHE A 12 18.69 -6.05 -7.82
C PHE A 12 19.85 -5.03 -7.71
N LYS A 13 21.02 -5.37 -8.17
CA LYS A 13 22.20 -4.50 -8.21
C LYS A 13 21.93 -3.33 -9.16
N GLY A 14 21.97 -2.12 -8.60
CA GLY A 14 21.66 -0.89 -9.34
C GLY A 14 20.23 -0.40 -9.17
N ASN A 15 19.42 -1.09 -8.36
CA ASN A 15 18.17 -0.53 -7.86
C ASN A 15 18.47 0.25 -6.57
N ASP A 16 18.53 1.59 -6.68
CA ASP A 16 18.80 2.48 -5.54
C ASP A 16 17.77 2.36 -4.40
N SER A 17 16.67 1.64 -4.65
CA SER A 17 15.62 1.35 -3.69
C SER A 17 15.92 0.18 -2.76
N VAL A 18 16.98 -0.60 -3.03
CA VAL A 18 17.32 -1.82 -2.29
C VAL A 18 18.73 -1.71 -1.71
N VAL A 19 18.84 -1.67 -0.41
CA VAL A 19 20.11 -1.72 0.30
C VAL A 19 20.35 -3.16 0.78
N PHE A 20 21.29 -3.85 0.15
CA PHE A 20 21.77 -5.13 0.66
C PHE A 20 22.72 -4.91 1.82
N LEU A 21 22.28 -5.23 3.03
CA LEU A 21 23.19 -5.30 4.18
C LEU A 21 23.88 -6.67 4.15
N SER A 22 25.08 -6.71 3.56
CA SER A 22 25.99 -7.82 3.82
C SER A 22 26.53 -7.66 5.24
N HIS A 23 25.98 -8.37 6.20
CA HIS A 23 26.73 -8.58 7.44
C HIS A 23 27.97 -9.39 7.09
N THR A 24 29.13 -8.92 7.53
CA THR A 24 30.39 -9.67 7.50
C THR A 24 30.19 -11.03 8.13
N VAL A 25 30.12 -12.02 7.28
CA VAL A 25 29.81 -13.40 7.64
C VAL A 25 31.01 -13.96 8.38
N ASN A 26 30.83 -14.41 9.59
CA ASN A 26 31.70 -15.38 10.19
C ASN A 26 31.50 -16.70 9.41
N PRO A 27 32.51 -17.34 8.82
CA PRO A 27 32.37 -18.46 7.89
C PRO A 27 31.73 -19.72 8.52
N GLU A 28 31.41 -19.71 9.81
CA GLU A 28 30.85 -20.82 10.56
C GLU A 28 29.32 -20.72 10.79
N ASN A 29 28.65 -19.61 10.37
CA ASN A 29 27.18 -19.49 10.50
C ASN A 29 26.58 -19.19 9.13
N ASP A 30 25.67 -20.02 8.67
CA ASP A 30 24.81 -19.80 7.50
C ASP A 30 23.98 -18.49 7.67
N SER A 31 24.54 -17.35 7.26
CA SER A 31 23.84 -16.08 7.35
C SER A 31 22.85 -15.97 6.20
N VAL A 32 21.59 -15.84 6.55
CA VAL A 32 20.50 -15.53 5.63
C VAL A 32 20.70 -14.10 5.11
N PRO A 33 20.62 -13.85 3.79
CA PRO A 33 20.71 -12.49 3.26
C PRO A 33 19.51 -11.67 3.74
N ILE A 34 19.77 -10.46 4.20
CA ILE A 34 18.75 -9.53 4.64
C ILE A 34 18.69 -8.38 3.64
N VAL A 35 17.51 -8.15 3.08
CA VAL A 35 17.18 -6.97 2.28
C VAL A 35 16.50 -5.96 3.18
N SER A 36 16.96 -4.71 3.14
CA SER A 36 16.34 -3.63 3.93
C SER A 36 15.71 -2.58 3.03
N ILE A 37 14.45 -2.25 3.31
CA ILE A 37 13.71 -1.15 2.68
C ILE A 37 13.26 -0.23 3.83
N GLY A 38 13.95 0.89 4.02
CA GLY A 38 13.78 1.69 5.23
C GLY A 38 14.10 0.87 6.48
N GLU A 39 13.15 0.77 7.42
CA GLU A 39 13.28 -0.05 8.63
C GLU A 39 12.81 -1.51 8.45
N LEU A 40 12.21 -1.82 7.30
CA LEU A 40 11.74 -3.16 6.97
C LEU A 40 12.94 -4.05 6.63
N LYS A 41 13.03 -5.21 7.30
CA LYS A 41 14.07 -6.22 7.06
C LYS A 41 13.43 -7.49 6.55
N LEU A 42 13.83 -7.94 5.37
CA LEU A 42 13.25 -9.07 4.66
C LEU A 42 14.31 -10.14 4.41
N THR A 43 13.92 -11.37 4.57
CA THR A 43 14.75 -12.56 4.32
C THR A 43 14.13 -13.47 3.25
N ASP A 44 12.83 -13.38 3.04
CA ASP A 44 12.13 -14.14 2.01
C ASP A 44 12.15 -13.42 0.67
N ARG A 45 12.52 -14.17 -0.37
CA ARG A 45 12.65 -13.62 -1.73
C ARG A 45 11.30 -13.12 -2.29
N ARG A 46 10.21 -13.83 -2.00
CA ARG A 46 8.88 -13.46 -2.51
C ARG A 46 8.42 -12.15 -1.89
N GLU A 47 8.60 -12.01 -0.58
CA GLU A 47 8.31 -10.74 0.10
C GLU A 47 9.12 -9.58 -0.47
N VAL A 48 10.40 -9.79 -0.78
CA VAL A 48 11.24 -8.77 -1.43
C VAL A 48 10.67 -8.38 -2.79
N GLU A 49 10.33 -9.37 -3.64
CA GLU A 49 9.75 -9.14 -4.97
C GLU A 49 8.41 -8.40 -4.88
N ASP A 50 7.57 -8.75 -3.91
CA ASP A 50 6.27 -8.10 -3.68
C ASP A 50 6.46 -6.62 -3.30
N TYR A 51 7.34 -6.31 -2.35
CA TYR A 51 7.57 -4.93 -1.94
C TYR A 51 8.25 -4.09 -3.02
N LEU A 52 9.14 -4.67 -3.82
CA LEU A 52 9.73 -3.99 -4.98
C LEU A 52 8.68 -3.71 -6.06
N SER A 53 7.75 -4.62 -6.27
CA SER A 53 6.64 -4.41 -7.19
C SER A 53 5.75 -3.24 -6.73
N ILE A 54 5.44 -3.17 -5.43
CA ILE A 54 4.73 -2.03 -4.84
C ILE A 54 5.50 -0.73 -5.07
N HIS A 55 6.81 -0.72 -4.82
CA HIS A 55 7.66 0.45 -5.05
C HIS A 55 7.58 0.93 -6.50
N GLN A 56 7.76 0.03 -7.48
CA GLN A 56 7.70 0.36 -8.90
C GLN A 56 6.34 0.95 -9.31
N VAL A 57 5.25 0.33 -8.88
CA VAL A 57 3.89 0.80 -9.20
C VAL A 57 3.66 2.20 -8.64
N LEU A 58 4.07 2.46 -7.40
CA LEU A 58 3.95 3.76 -6.77
C LEU A 58 4.81 4.82 -7.47
N GLU A 59 6.04 4.46 -7.85
CA GLU A 59 6.93 5.37 -8.58
C GLU A 59 6.33 5.79 -9.93
N VAL A 60 5.85 4.83 -10.72
CA VAL A 60 5.17 5.10 -12.00
C VAL A 60 3.93 5.95 -11.78
N TYR A 61 3.12 5.61 -10.77
CA TYR A 61 1.92 6.37 -10.44
C TYR A 61 2.24 7.80 -10.01
N SER A 62 3.33 8.03 -9.27
CA SER A 62 3.74 9.37 -8.86
C SER A 62 3.94 10.32 -10.04
N LYS A 63 4.43 9.79 -11.16
CA LYS A 63 4.72 10.51 -12.40
C LYS A 63 3.54 10.58 -13.38
N SER A 64 2.40 9.94 -13.06
CA SER A 64 1.20 9.95 -13.90
C SER A 64 0.51 11.32 -13.89
N SER A 65 -0.47 11.51 -14.80
CA SER A 65 -1.25 12.75 -14.90
C SER A 65 -1.84 13.18 -13.54
N PRO A 66 -1.91 14.49 -13.25
CA PRO A 66 -2.62 15.02 -12.08
C PRO A 66 -4.09 14.57 -12.01
N ASP A 67 -4.74 14.34 -13.14
CA ASP A 67 -6.12 13.86 -13.25
C ASP A 67 -6.24 12.32 -13.20
N ALA A 68 -5.14 11.62 -12.88
CA ALA A 68 -5.18 10.17 -12.77
C ALA A 68 -6.19 9.73 -11.70
N LYS A 69 -6.93 8.65 -12.00
CA LYS A 69 -7.81 8.00 -11.03
C LYS A 69 -7.01 7.43 -9.87
N PRO A 70 -7.62 7.21 -8.71
CA PRO A 70 -6.94 6.57 -7.58
C PRO A 70 -6.30 5.24 -7.96
N LEU A 71 -5.08 5.01 -7.49
CA LEU A 71 -4.43 3.71 -7.56
C LEU A 71 -4.99 2.83 -6.44
N ASN A 72 -5.41 1.62 -6.79
CA ASN A 72 -5.95 0.67 -5.82
C ASN A 72 -5.02 -0.53 -5.68
N MET A 73 -4.64 -0.84 -4.47
CA MET A 73 -3.80 -1.98 -4.12
C MET A 73 -4.45 -2.78 -3.00
N ALA A 74 -4.38 -4.10 -3.05
CA ALA A 74 -4.83 -4.96 -1.97
C ALA A 74 -3.64 -5.70 -1.37
N VAL A 75 -3.57 -5.72 -0.03
CA VAL A 75 -2.50 -6.38 0.73
C VAL A 75 -3.13 -7.40 1.67
N PHE A 76 -2.87 -8.67 1.38
CA PHE A 76 -3.36 -9.80 2.16
C PHE A 76 -2.32 -10.27 3.18
N GLY A 77 -2.77 -10.89 4.25
CA GLY A 77 -1.92 -11.50 5.25
C GLY A 77 -2.59 -11.56 6.62
N ALA A 78 -2.11 -12.41 7.50
CA ALA A 78 -2.65 -12.58 8.83
C ALA A 78 -2.72 -11.25 9.61
N PRO A 79 -3.68 -11.07 10.52
CA PRO A 79 -3.69 -9.95 11.45
C PRO A 79 -2.36 -9.87 12.20
N GLY A 80 -1.82 -8.66 12.34
CA GLY A 80 -0.53 -8.45 13.02
C GLY A 80 0.72 -8.83 12.23
N SER A 81 0.61 -9.27 10.96
CA SER A 81 1.77 -9.62 10.11
C SER A 81 2.60 -8.42 9.62
N GLY A 82 2.26 -7.20 10.01
CA GLY A 82 3.03 -6.02 9.64
C GLY A 82 2.74 -5.46 8.24
N LYS A 83 1.63 -5.84 7.60
CA LYS A 83 1.26 -5.38 6.25
C LYS A 83 1.34 -3.86 6.08
N THR A 84 0.63 -3.14 6.92
CA THR A 84 0.58 -1.67 6.90
C THR A 84 1.97 -1.07 7.15
N PHE A 85 2.74 -1.66 8.08
CA PHE A 85 4.12 -1.25 8.35
C PHE A 85 4.99 -1.43 7.11
N GLY A 86 4.99 -2.62 6.49
CA GLY A 86 5.81 -2.92 5.32
C GLY A 86 5.56 -1.95 4.16
N VAL A 87 4.28 -1.75 3.79
CA VAL A 87 3.92 -0.80 2.74
C VAL A 87 4.31 0.64 3.11
N THR A 88 4.14 1.03 4.37
CA THR A 88 4.55 2.36 4.86
C THR A 88 6.06 2.57 4.73
N GLN A 89 6.89 1.54 5.00
CA GLN A 89 8.34 1.63 4.83
C GLN A 89 8.74 1.78 3.36
N VAL A 90 8.08 1.07 2.45
CA VAL A 90 8.29 1.23 1.00
C VAL A 90 7.99 2.65 0.55
N ILE A 91 6.86 3.21 0.98
CA ILE A 91 6.46 4.57 0.61
C ILE A 91 7.43 5.62 1.20
N LYS A 92 7.81 5.49 2.47
CA LYS A 92 8.80 6.36 3.09
C LYS A 92 10.15 6.30 2.36
N HIS A 93 10.56 5.11 1.93
CA HIS A 93 11.77 4.94 1.16
C HIS A 93 11.66 5.63 -0.21
N LEU A 94 10.54 5.45 -0.92
CA LEU A 94 10.27 6.12 -2.18
C LEU A 94 10.27 7.66 -2.04
N GLU A 95 9.77 8.20 -0.93
CA GLU A 95 9.79 9.64 -0.63
C GLU A 95 11.20 10.24 -0.56
N THR A 96 12.23 9.41 -0.34
CA THR A 96 13.62 9.89 -0.40
C THR A 96 14.02 10.30 -1.81
N SER A 97 13.45 9.66 -2.83
CA SER A 97 13.71 9.92 -4.26
C SER A 97 12.70 10.88 -4.90
N VAL A 98 11.43 10.81 -4.52
CA VAL A 98 10.33 11.64 -5.05
C VAL A 98 9.81 12.64 -4.00
N LYS A 99 10.70 13.40 -3.41
CA LYS A 99 10.48 14.26 -2.24
C LYS A 99 9.15 15.02 -2.23
N GLY A 100 8.38 14.81 -1.17
CA GLY A 100 7.17 15.57 -0.88
C GLY A 100 5.98 15.26 -1.81
N THR A 101 6.02 14.16 -2.54
CA THR A 101 4.95 13.75 -3.46
C THR A 101 3.82 13.06 -2.73
N PHE A 102 4.16 12.08 -1.87
CA PHE A 102 3.16 11.34 -1.11
C PHE A 102 2.88 11.96 0.25
N LYS A 103 1.68 11.78 0.76
CA LYS A 103 1.31 12.07 2.15
C LYS A 103 0.92 10.78 2.86
N VAL A 104 1.72 10.39 3.84
CA VAL A 104 1.58 9.15 4.61
C VAL A 104 1.14 9.47 6.04
N GLY A 105 0.23 8.68 6.58
CA GLY A 105 0.02 8.56 8.02
C GLY A 105 -1.32 9.05 8.56
N ASP A 106 -2.03 9.97 7.89
CA ASP A 106 -3.20 10.61 8.48
C ASP A 106 -4.54 9.98 8.06
N LEU A 107 -4.55 9.14 7.01
CA LEU A 107 -5.76 8.57 6.42
C LEU A 107 -5.78 7.05 6.55
N GLN A 108 -6.16 6.58 7.73
CA GLN A 108 -6.39 5.16 8.01
C GLN A 108 -7.81 4.99 8.52
N PHE A 109 -8.60 4.21 7.79
CA PHE A 109 -9.99 3.94 8.09
C PHE A 109 -10.21 2.44 8.26
N ASN A 110 -10.76 2.04 9.38
CA ASN A 110 -11.19 0.67 9.59
C ASN A 110 -12.67 0.53 9.21
N LEU A 111 -12.97 -0.17 8.12
CA LEU A 111 -14.33 -0.31 7.61
C LEU A 111 -15.21 -1.14 8.55
N GLY A 112 -14.62 -2.05 9.35
CA GLY A 112 -15.35 -2.79 10.37
C GLY A 112 -15.85 -1.90 11.53
N GLN A 113 -15.30 -0.69 11.69
CA GLN A 113 -15.72 0.27 12.70
C GLN A 113 -16.75 1.30 12.20
N PHE A 114 -17.02 1.35 10.90
CA PHE A 114 -18.03 2.23 10.33
C PHE A 114 -19.43 1.79 10.79
N LYS A 115 -20.21 2.74 11.25
CA LYS A 115 -21.55 2.49 11.82
C LYS A 115 -22.68 2.74 10.84
N SER A 116 -22.41 3.56 9.82
CA SER A 116 -23.40 3.96 8.83
C SER A 116 -22.77 4.16 7.46
N LEU A 117 -23.63 4.18 6.43
CA LEU A 117 -23.22 4.51 5.07
C LEU A 117 -22.61 5.91 4.95
N ASN A 118 -22.98 6.83 5.83
CA ASN A 118 -22.47 8.21 5.79
C ASN A 118 -21.00 8.32 6.23
N ASP A 119 -20.46 7.32 6.92
CA ASP A 119 -19.09 7.32 7.36
C ASP A 119 -18.12 7.22 6.17
N LEU A 120 -18.49 6.52 5.12
CA LEU A 120 -17.67 6.38 3.92
C LEU A 120 -17.53 7.69 3.11
N PRO A 121 -18.59 8.40 2.73
CA PRO A 121 -18.47 9.73 2.13
C PRO A 121 -17.67 10.71 2.98
N ALA A 122 -17.86 10.71 4.30
CA ALA A 122 -17.11 11.56 5.21
C ALA A 122 -15.59 11.26 5.13
N ALA A 123 -15.20 9.98 5.13
CA ALA A 123 -13.81 9.57 4.93
C ALA A 123 -13.27 9.99 3.55
N LEU A 124 -14.06 9.81 2.48
CA LEU A 124 -13.66 10.19 1.12
C LEU A 124 -13.53 11.72 0.93
N HIS A 125 -14.29 12.52 1.66
CA HIS A 125 -14.08 13.97 1.69
C HIS A 125 -12.73 14.34 2.31
N LEU A 126 -12.28 13.65 3.36
CA LEU A 126 -10.95 13.86 3.92
C LEU A 126 -9.86 13.52 2.90
N VAL A 127 -9.99 12.40 2.19
CA VAL A 127 -9.07 12.03 1.10
C VAL A 127 -9.03 13.11 0.02
N ARG A 128 -10.20 13.55 -0.44
CA ARG A 128 -10.31 14.61 -1.44
C ARG A 128 -9.64 15.91 -1.01
N ASN A 129 -9.81 16.32 0.25
CA ASN A 129 -9.20 17.53 0.77
C ASN A 129 -7.66 17.45 0.73
N GLU A 130 -7.09 16.28 1.02
CA GLU A 130 -5.65 16.06 0.90
C GLU A 130 -5.19 16.11 -0.58
N CYS A 131 -5.95 15.53 -1.51
CA CYS A 131 -5.64 15.62 -2.93
C CYS A 131 -5.61 17.09 -3.41
N LEU A 132 -6.50 17.95 -2.91
CA LEU A 132 -6.54 19.37 -3.24
C LEU A 132 -5.31 20.13 -2.72
N SER A 133 -4.57 19.61 -1.76
CA SER A 133 -3.31 20.19 -1.29
C SER A 133 -2.12 19.95 -2.26
N GLY A 134 -2.34 19.20 -3.34
CA GLY A 134 -1.31 18.83 -4.32
C GLY A 134 -0.44 17.65 -3.92
N LYS A 135 -0.80 16.94 -2.85
CA LYS A 135 -0.16 15.69 -2.42
C LYS A 135 -0.93 14.48 -2.94
N ILE A 136 -0.25 13.35 -3.01
CA ILE A 136 -0.88 12.05 -3.25
C ILE A 136 -1.08 11.38 -1.88
N PRO A 137 -2.30 11.44 -1.31
CA PRO A 137 -2.54 10.80 -0.02
C PRO A 137 -2.49 9.28 -0.15
N ILE A 138 -1.90 8.66 0.87
CA ILE A 138 -1.92 7.21 1.06
C ILE A 138 -3.02 6.90 2.04
N VAL A 139 -4.00 6.14 1.58
CA VAL A 139 -5.24 5.83 2.33
C VAL A 139 -5.26 4.35 2.63
N PHE A 140 -5.19 4.01 3.91
CA PHE A 140 -5.40 2.63 4.36
C PHE A 140 -6.87 2.37 4.65
N LEU A 141 -7.42 1.31 4.04
CA LEU A 141 -8.77 0.81 4.25
C LEU A 141 -8.65 -0.57 4.90
N ASP A 142 -8.59 -0.58 6.22
CA ASP A 142 -8.44 -1.80 7.00
C ASP A 142 -9.78 -2.53 7.10
N GLU A 143 -9.72 -3.87 7.22
CA GLU A 143 -10.89 -4.76 7.31
C GLU A 143 -11.90 -4.52 6.17
N PHE A 144 -11.38 -4.30 4.94
CA PHE A 144 -12.25 -4.08 3.77
C PHE A 144 -13.14 -5.29 3.45
N ASP A 145 -12.77 -6.45 3.94
CA ASP A 145 -13.47 -7.73 3.87
C ASP A 145 -14.52 -7.90 4.97
N SER A 146 -14.70 -6.89 5.84
CA SER A 146 -15.73 -6.90 6.89
C SER A 146 -17.15 -6.91 6.31
N ALA A 147 -18.06 -7.50 7.10
CA ALA A 147 -19.48 -7.52 6.72
C ALA A 147 -20.12 -6.14 6.92
N PHE A 148 -21.02 -5.77 6.00
CA PHE A 148 -21.92 -4.64 6.14
C PHE A 148 -23.35 -5.07 5.80
N ASP A 149 -24.31 -4.73 6.64
CA ASP A 149 -25.73 -5.12 6.50
C ASP A 149 -25.90 -6.65 6.33
N GLY A 150 -25.14 -7.42 7.12
CA GLY A 150 -25.15 -8.89 7.08
C GLY A 150 -24.52 -9.52 5.83
N GLN A 151 -23.96 -8.73 4.92
CA GLN A 151 -23.31 -9.23 3.70
C GLN A 151 -21.79 -9.22 3.87
N PRO A 152 -21.09 -10.34 3.65
CA PRO A 152 -19.64 -10.36 3.55
C PRO A 152 -19.17 -9.39 2.45
N PHE A 153 -18.04 -8.73 2.66
CA PHE A 153 -17.52 -7.71 1.74
C PHE A 153 -18.51 -6.58 1.43
N GLY A 154 -19.47 -6.33 2.32
CA GLY A 154 -20.58 -5.42 2.04
C GLY A 154 -20.18 -4.00 1.71
N TRP A 155 -18.99 -3.55 2.12
CA TRP A 155 -18.46 -2.23 1.80
C TRP A 155 -17.96 -2.10 0.36
N LEU A 156 -17.52 -3.18 -0.29
CA LEU A 156 -16.93 -3.12 -1.64
C LEU A 156 -17.88 -2.53 -2.67
N LYS A 157 -19.18 -2.80 -2.58
CA LYS A 157 -20.18 -2.23 -3.51
C LYS A 157 -20.19 -0.69 -3.50
N PHE A 158 -19.92 -0.08 -2.36
CA PHE A 158 -19.90 1.38 -2.22
C PHE A 158 -18.52 1.98 -2.59
N LEU A 159 -17.49 1.15 -2.63
CA LEU A 159 -16.14 1.54 -3.04
C LEU A 159 -15.93 1.40 -4.56
N LEU A 160 -16.85 0.78 -5.30
CA LEU A 160 -16.69 0.59 -6.75
C LEU A 160 -16.50 1.91 -7.50
N ALA A 161 -17.36 2.90 -7.28
CA ALA A 161 -17.23 4.20 -7.94
C ALA A 161 -15.95 4.95 -7.51
N PRO A 162 -15.59 5.04 -6.21
CA PRO A 162 -14.29 5.54 -5.78
C PRO A 162 -13.10 4.87 -6.49
N MET A 163 -13.12 3.54 -6.61
CA MET A 163 -12.04 2.76 -7.21
C MET A 163 -11.98 2.88 -8.73
N GLN A 164 -13.12 2.77 -9.41
CA GLN A 164 -13.18 2.69 -10.88
C GLN A 164 -13.25 4.05 -11.54
N ASP A 165 -14.02 4.98 -10.94
CA ASP A 165 -14.28 6.30 -11.53
C ASP A 165 -13.53 7.43 -10.84
N GLY A 166 -12.95 7.17 -9.67
CA GLY A 166 -12.29 8.18 -8.85
C GLY A 166 -13.28 9.23 -8.34
N SER A 167 -14.53 8.83 -8.11
CA SER A 167 -15.60 9.73 -7.66
C SER A 167 -16.53 9.05 -6.66
N PHE A 168 -17.25 9.84 -5.90
CA PHE A 168 -18.28 9.37 -4.97
C PHE A 168 -19.45 10.33 -4.91
N TYR A 169 -20.61 9.79 -4.56
CA TYR A 169 -21.85 10.54 -4.43
C TYR A 169 -22.15 10.84 -2.97
N ASP A 170 -22.45 12.08 -2.65
CA ASP A 170 -22.85 12.52 -1.32
C ASP A 170 -23.80 13.70 -1.39
N ASN A 171 -24.84 13.70 -0.57
CA ASN A 171 -25.83 14.79 -0.45
C ASN A 171 -26.33 15.37 -1.78
N GLY A 172 -26.60 14.51 -2.77
CA GLY A 172 -27.14 14.94 -4.06
C GLY A 172 -26.10 15.41 -5.08
N ALA A 173 -24.80 15.35 -4.76
CA ALA A 173 -23.74 15.77 -5.63
C ALA A 173 -22.69 14.67 -5.87
N ASN A 174 -22.04 14.70 -7.03
CA ASN A 174 -20.92 13.82 -7.35
C ASN A 174 -19.61 14.58 -7.15
N TYR A 175 -18.68 14.00 -6.38
CA TYR A 175 -17.40 14.56 -6.04
C TYR A 175 -16.25 13.74 -6.65
N LYS A 176 -15.33 14.39 -7.35
CA LYS A 176 -14.06 13.76 -7.74
C LYS A 176 -13.12 13.68 -6.55
N ILE A 177 -12.47 12.53 -6.37
CA ILE A 177 -11.52 12.29 -5.29
C ILE A 177 -10.20 13.00 -5.61
N GLY A 178 -9.65 12.74 -6.78
CA GLY A 178 -8.32 13.17 -7.18
C GLY A 178 -7.31 12.02 -7.16
N LYS A 179 -6.04 12.37 -7.31
CA LYS A 179 -4.93 11.43 -7.38
C LYS A 179 -4.57 10.95 -5.97
N ALA A 180 -4.92 9.70 -5.64
CA ALA A 180 -4.74 9.08 -4.33
C ALA A 180 -4.30 7.62 -4.47
N VAL A 181 -3.76 7.03 -3.42
CA VAL A 181 -3.47 5.60 -3.35
C VAL A 181 -4.34 4.97 -2.27
N PHE A 182 -5.24 4.07 -2.65
CA PHE A 182 -6.01 3.25 -1.74
C PHE A 182 -5.32 1.90 -1.51
N ILE A 183 -5.07 1.59 -0.25
CA ILE A 183 -4.46 0.34 0.19
C ILE A 183 -5.50 -0.43 1.01
N PHE A 184 -6.03 -1.48 0.43
CA PHE A 184 -7.00 -2.36 1.05
C PHE A 184 -6.28 -3.44 1.85
N ALA A 185 -6.37 -3.40 3.17
CA ALA A 185 -5.80 -4.39 4.05
C ALA A 185 -6.89 -5.33 4.56
N GLY A 186 -6.86 -6.58 4.11
CA GLY A 186 -7.75 -7.65 4.57
C GLY A 186 -7.16 -8.37 5.77
N GLY A 187 -8.04 -8.88 6.64
CA GLY A 187 -7.66 -9.66 7.83
C GLY A 187 -8.21 -11.08 7.84
N VAL A 188 -9.29 -11.33 7.10
CA VAL A 188 -10.01 -12.60 7.12
C VAL A 188 -9.49 -13.54 6.04
N ASN A 189 -9.26 -13.04 4.83
CA ASN A 189 -8.83 -13.84 3.69
C ASN A 189 -7.31 -13.71 3.47
N ARG A 190 -6.69 -14.81 3.01
CA ARG A 190 -5.25 -14.86 2.74
C ARG A 190 -4.90 -14.55 1.29
N SER A 191 -5.88 -14.61 0.41
CA SER A 191 -5.74 -14.35 -1.03
C SER A 191 -7.10 -13.96 -1.64
N PHE A 192 -7.10 -13.63 -2.93
CA PHE A 192 -8.34 -13.41 -3.71
C PHE A 192 -9.10 -14.71 -4.02
N GLU A 193 -8.50 -15.86 -3.80
CA GLU A 193 -9.07 -17.18 -4.13
C GLU A 193 -9.84 -17.80 -2.93
N GLU A 194 -9.69 -17.27 -1.74
CA GLU A 194 -10.41 -17.64 -0.52
C GLU A 194 -11.64 -16.74 -0.29
#